data_cef14ecdfd2c9b660245255384fcc5a9
#
_entry.id   cef14ecdfd2c9b660245255384fcc5a9
#
_cell.length_a   1.000
_cell.length_b   1.000
_cell.length_c   1.000
_cell.angle_alpha   90.00
_cell.angle_beta   90.00
_cell.angle_gamma   90.00
#
_symmetry.space_group_name_H-M   'P 1'
#
loop_
_entity.id
_entity.type
_entity.pdbx_description
1 polymer ?
#
loop_
_entity_poly.entity_id
_entity_poly.type
_entity_poly.pdbx_seq_one_letter_code
_entity_poly.pdbx_strand_id
1 'polypeptide(L)'
;MEPRCPASVYETRSFDEKARQVLAQGGKVFLAPPADKEHMPQSIGTQFTTDFWSVGTFSAQEGSMGQLIDTQHPIFQSFPTEYHTNWQWWPMASQRAFVLPRTIQAIVTEMDCYAYLRPMAQLFEARCGGGVILASSMGLQDLQQYPEARALLHSLYQYMDSESFAPQQELPPELFASLAP
;
A
#
# COMPACT_ATOMS: atom_id res chain seq x y z
N MET A 1 10.11 -14.64 -13.62
CA MET A 1 11.22 -13.71 -13.33
C MET A 1 11.01 -13.18 -11.93
N GLU A 2 12.02 -13.17 -11.08
CA GLU A 2 11.91 -12.55 -9.76
C GLU A 2 11.93 -11.03 -9.91
N PRO A 3 10.97 -10.32 -9.28
CA PRO A 3 10.99 -8.87 -9.26
C PRO A 3 12.24 -8.36 -8.51
N ARG A 4 12.88 -7.33 -9.06
CA ARG A 4 14.04 -6.70 -8.45
C ARG A 4 13.80 -5.21 -8.30
N CYS A 5 14.05 -4.71 -7.09
CA CYS A 5 13.95 -3.28 -6.82
C CYS A 5 14.96 -2.51 -7.68
N PRO A 6 14.53 -1.46 -8.40
CA PRO A 6 15.43 -0.63 -9.18
C PRO A 6 16.48 0.07 -8.29
N ALA A 7 17.69 0.25 -8.81
CA ALA A 7 18.76 0.96 -8.08
C ALA A 7 18.40 2.43 -7.78
N SER A 8 17.47 3.01 -8.53
CA SER A 8 16.95 4.37 -8.34
C SER A 8 16.00 4.52 -7.14
N VAL A 9 15.55 3.41 -6.54
CA VAL A 9 14.55 3.37 -5.47
C VAL A 9 15.17 2.82 -4.20
N TYR A 10 14.99 3.52 -3.09
CA TYR A 10 15.29 3.00 -1.76
C TYR A 10 14.06 2.26 -1.22
N GLU A 11 14.15 0.93 -1.16
CA GLU A 11 13.13 0.09 -0.54
C GLU A 11 13.43 -0.08 0.95
N THR A 12 12.40 0.11 1.78
CA THR A 12 12.52 -0.04 3.23
C THR A 12 11.26 -0.66 3.84
N ARG A 13 11.45 -1.35 4.96
CA ARG A 13 10.36 -1.97 5.73
C ARG A 13 9.87 -1.11 6.90
N SER A 14 10.51 0.03 7.17
CA SER A 14 10.08 1.04 8.13
C SER A 14 10.48 2.42 7.62
N PHE A 15 9.80 3.47 8.08
CA PHE A 15 10.15 4.84 7.68
C PHE A 15 11.36 5.34 8.49
N ASP A 16 12.53 4.83 8.13
CA ASP A 16 13.80 5.05 8.82
C ASP A 16 14.47 6.39 8.46
N GLU A 17 15.59 6.69 9.12
CA GLU A 17 16.35 7.91 8.87
C GLU A 17 16.92 7.95 7.44
N LYS A 18 17.28 6.81 6.86
CA LYS A 18 17.76 6.76 5.48
C LYS A 18 16.66 7.10 4.48
N ALA A 19 15.41 6.67 4.73
CA ALA A 19 14.26 7.07 3.91
C ALA A 19 14.07 8.59 3.93
N ARG A 20 14.19 9.22 5.10
CA ARG A 20 14.14 10.69 5.24
C ARG A 20 15.23 11.38 4.43
N GLN A 21 16.46 10.87 4.51
CA GLN A 21 17.60 11.44 3.77
C GLN A 21 17.44 11.29 2.26
N VAL A 22 17.00 10.14 1.77
CA VAL A 22 16.71 9.90 0.35
C VAL A 22 15.66 10.87 -0.16
N LEU A 23 14.55 11.04 0.57
CA LEU A 23 13.49 11.99 0.22
C LEU A 23 13.99 13.44 0.23
N ALA A 24 14.78 13.84 1.24
CA ALA A 24 15.34 15.19 1.33
C ALA A 24 16.28 15.53 0.15
N GLN A 25 16.87 14.51 -0.48
CA GLN A 25 17.71 14.64 -1.67
C GLN A 25 16.93 14.56 -2.99
N GLY A 26 15.58 14.52 -2.93
CA GLY A 26 14.73 14.39 -4.10
C GLY A 26 14.62 12.96 -4.65
N GLY A 27 14.99 11.96 -3.85
CA GLY A 27 15.02 10.56 -4.24
C GLY A 27 13.65 9.88 -4.18
N LYS A 28 13.66 8.59 -4.51
CA LYS A 28 12.48 7.72 -4.56
C LYS A 28 12.53 6.70 -3.43
N VAL A 29 11.44 6.56 -2.66
CA VAL A 29 11.32 5.60 -1.57
C VAL A 29 10.14 4.66 -1.82
N PHE A 30 10.35 3.37 -1.58
CA PHE A 30 9.30 2.38 -1.47
C PHE A 30 9.19 1.92 -0.02
N LEU A 31 8.12 2.33 0.66
CA LEU A 31 7.81 1.92 2.02
C LEU A 31 6.90 0.70 1.99
N ALA A 32 7.44 -0.45 2.37
CA ALA A 32 6.76 -1.74 2.30
C ALA A 32 6.97 -2.55 3.59
N PRO A 33 6.33 -2.14 4.70
CA PRO A 33 6.45 -2.85 5.97
C PRO A 33 5.90 -4.28 5.88
N PRO A 34 6.35 -5.19 6.77
CA PRO A 34 5.69 -6.47 6.98
C PRO A 34 4.22 -6.27 7.34
N ALA A 35 3.34 -7.16 6.82
CA ALA A 35 1.90 -7.04 7.01
C ALA A 35 1.46 -7.54 8.40
N ASP A 36 1.93 -6.91 9.46
CA ASP A 36 1.59 -7.20 10.85
C ASP A 36 1.44 -5.93 11.70
N LYS A 37 0.92 -6.08 12.91
CA LYS A 37 0.70 -4.96 13.85
C LYS A 37 1.96 -4.43 14.51
N GLU A 38 3.01 -5.21 14.57
CA GLU A 38 4.29 -4.77 15.13
C GLU A 38 4.91 -3.68 14.25
N HIS A 39 4.86 -3.88 12.92
CA HIS A 39 5.42 -2.97 11.94
C HIS A 39 4.42 -1.89 11.45
N MET A 40 3.12 -2.14 11.60
CA MET A 40 2.05 -1.21 11.26
C MET A 40 1.03 -1.10 12.40
N PRO A 41 1.34 -0.39 13.49
CA PRO A 41 0.51 -0.42 14.72
C PRO A 41 -0.93 0.05 14.54
N GLN A 42 -1.15 0.99 13.60
CA GLN A 42 -2.46 1.58 13.33
C GLN A 42 -3.20 0.91 12.16
N SER A 43 -2.65 -0.17 11.59
CA SER A 43 -3.28 -0.87 10.48
C SER A 43 -4.41 -1.80 10.93
N ILE A 44 -5.28 -2.12 9.98
CA ILE A 44 -6.40 -3.04 10.17
C ILE A 44 -6.16 -4.29 9.31
N GLY A 45 -6.41 -5.47 9.89
CA GLY A 45 -6.41 -6.74 9.15
C GLY A 45 -7.54 -6.76 8.13
N THR A 46 -7.21 -7.10 6.89
CA THR A 46 -8.16 -7.15 5.77
C THR A 46 -8.42 -8.58 5.34
N GLN A 47 -9.43 -8.78 4.50
CA GLN A 47 -9.80 -10.10 4.04
C GLN A 47 -10.28 -10.07 2.59
N PHE A 48 -10.16 -11.20 1.91
CA PHE A 48 -10.60 -11.35 0.53
C PHE A 48 -12.12 -11.32 0.38
N THR A 49 -12.84 -11.95 1.31
CA THR A 49 -14.29 -12.00 1.30
C THR A 49 -14.89 -10.85 2.09
N THR A 50 -15.94 -10.25 1.55
CA THR A 50 -16.65 -9.15 2.21
C THR A 50 -17.19 -9.54 3.58
N ASP A 51 -16.81 -8.79 4.60
CA ASP A 51 -17.35 -8.90 5.96
C ASP A 51 -18.04 -7.59 6.36
N PHE A 52 -19.31 -7.48 6.07
CA PHE A 52 -20.04 -6.23 6.30
C PHE A 52 -20.65 -6.10 7.69
N TRP A 53 -20.90 -7.22 8.39
CA TRP A 53 -21.66 -7.21 9.65
C TRP A 53 -20.86 -7.67 10.88
N SER A 54 -19.95 -8.62 10.75
CA SER A 54 -19.30 -9.23 11.91
C SER A 54 -18.38 -8.26 12.63
N VAL A 55 -17.61 -7.45 11.91
CA VAL A 55 -16.71 -6.43 12.47
C VAL A 55 -17.47 -5.39 13.27
N GLY A 56 -18.67 -4.99 12.83
CA GLY A 56 -19.54 -4.07 13.57
C GLY A 56 -20.21 -4.71 14.80
N THR A 57 -20.30 -6.02 14.84
CA THR A 57 -20.97 -6.77 15.92
C THR A 57 -19.96 -7.23 16.99
N PHE A 58 -18.78 -7.68 16.59
CA PHE A 58 -17.75 -8.20 17.48
C PHE A 58 -16.58 -7.22 17.56
N SER A 59 -16.49 -6.45 18.63
CA SER A 59 -15.52 -5.35 18.81
C SER A 59 -14.05 -5.74 18.72
N ALA A 60 -13.71 -7.02 18.91
CA ALA A 60 -12.34 -7.53 18.81
C ALA A 60 -11.98 -8.03 17.41
N GLN A 61 -12.93 -8.07 16.48
CA GLN A 61 -12.71 -8.57 15.14
C GLN A 61 -12.24 -7.46 14.20
N GLU A 62 -11.19 -7.72 13.44
CA GLU A 62 -10.77 -6.91 12.31
C GLU A 62 -11.33 -7.50 11.00
N GLY A 63 -11.56 -6.67 10.01
CA GLY A 63 -12.01 -7.07 8.70
C GLY A 63 -12.38 -5.88 7.82
N SER A 64 -12.72 -6.17 6.58
CA SER A 64 -13.01 -5.16 5.57
C SER A 64 -14.04 -5.67 4.57
N MET A 65 -14.47 -4.78 3.67
CA MET A 65 -15.48 -5.10 2.66
C MET A 65 -14.89 -5.36 1.27
N GLY A 66 -13.59 -5.22 1.09
CA GLY A 66 -12.87 -5.42 -0.16
C GLY A 66 -12.23 -4.16 -0.71
N GLN A 67 -11.59 -4.30 -1.87
CA GLN A 67 -10.78 -3.26 -2.49
C GLN A 67 -11.57 -2.47 -3.54
N LEU A 68 -11.23 -1.17 -3.65
CA LEU A 68 -11.51 -0.34 -4.82
C LEU A 68 -10.18 0.09 -5.43
N ILE A 69 -10.00 -0.20 -6.71
CA ILE A 69 -8.72 -0.07 -7.40
C ILE A 69 -8.84 0.98 -8.49
N ASP A 70 -7.94 1.95 -8.50
CA ASP A 70 -7.82 2.92 -9.60
C ASP A 70 -7.14 2.25 -10.80
N THR A 71 -7.92 1.61 -11.63
CA THR A 71 -7.45 0.84 -12.79
C THR A 71 -6.78 1.71 -13.86
N GLN A 72 -6.94 3.02 -13.82
CA GLN A 72 -6.33 3.95 -14.77
C GLN A 72 -4.92 4.40 -14.33
N HIS A 73 -4.53 4.06 -13.10
CA HIS A 73 -3.21 4.42 -12.60
C HIS A 73 -2.10 3.69 -13.38
N PRO A 74 -1.03 4.39 -13.81
CA PRO A 74 0.04 3.80 -14.61
C PRO A 74 0.74 2.60 -13.97
N ILE A 75 0.66 2.48 -12.65
CA ILE A 75 1.22 1.36 -11.87
C ILE A 75 0.68 -0.01 -12.32
N PHE A 76 -0.52 -0.05 -12.93
CA PHE A 76 -1.17 -1.27 -13.38
C PHE A 76 -0.90 -1.61 -14.86
N GLN A 77 -0.01 -0.88 -15.52
CA GLN A 77 0.30 -1.12 -16.94
C GLN A 77 0.78 -2.56 -17.21
N SER A 78 1.56 -3.13 -16.28
CA SER A 78 2.04 -4.51 -16.35
C SER A 78 1.27 -5.49 -15.45
N PHE A 79 0.22 -5.02 -14.79
CA PHE A 79 -0.67 -5.80 -13.94
C PHE A 79 -2.13 -5.40 -14.22
N PRO A 80 -2.68 -5.77 -15.38
CA PRO A 80 -4.06 -5.45 -15.71
C PRO A 80 -5.03 -5.97 -14.64
N THR A 81 -5.93 -5.12 -14.19
CA THR A 81 -6.84 -5.42 -13.08
C THR A 81 -8.23 -4.84 -13.31
N GLU A 82 -9.23 -5.41 -12.66
CA GLU A 82 -10.54 -4.80 -12.50
C GLU A 82 -10.52 -3.79 -11.34
N TYR A 83 -11.56 -2.98 -11.24
CA TYR A 83 -11.67 -1.92 -10.22
C TYR A 83 -12.03 -2.43 -8.81
N HIS A 84 -12.24 -3.71 -8.64
CA HIS A 84 -12.60 -4.35 -7.37
C HIS A 84 -11.77 -5.61 -7.13
N THR A 85 -11.82 -6.13 -5.91
CA THR A 85 -11.19 -7.39 -5.51
C THR A 85 -11.68 -8.56 -6.38
N ASN A 86 -10.72 -9.27 -6.98
CA ASN A 86 -10.96 -10.53 -7.66
C ASN A 86 -9.86 -11.55 -7.28
N TRP A 87 -9.89 -12.76 -7.86
CA TRP A 87 -8.98 -13.84 -7.46
C TRP A 87 -7.49 -13.52 -7.62
N GLN A 88 -7.10 -12.67 -8.56
CA GLN A 88 -5.67 -12.29 -8.67
C GLN A 88 -5.19 -11.45 -7.47
N TRP A 89 -6.09 -10.82 -6.71
CA TRP A 89 -5.78 -10.06 -5.52
C TRP A 89 -5.78 -10.88 -4.23
N TRP A 90 -6.21 -12.16 -4.30
CA TRP A 90 -6.40 -12.98 -3.11
C TRP A 90 -5.23 -12.95 -2.11
N PRO A 91 -3.95 -13.16 -2.50
CA PRO A 91 -2.86 -13.13 -1.53
C PRO A 91 -2.60 -11.74 -0.94
N MET A 92 -2.86 -10.66 -1.68
CA MET A 92 -2.64 -9.29 -1.24
C MET A 92 -3.81 -8.71 -0.45
N ALA A 93 -5.04 -8.98 -0.88
CA ALA A 93 -6.26 -8.49 -0.23
C ALA A 93 -6.42 -9.00 1.20
N SER A 94 -5.85 -10.16 1.53
CA SER A 94 -5.95 -10.79 2.84
C SER A 94 -4.86 -10.36 3.83
N GLN A 95 -4.20 -9.24 3.59
CA GLN A 95 -3.11 -8.75 4.44
C GLN A 95 -3.59 -7.67 5.41
N ARG A 96 -3.12 -6.44 5.28
CA ARG A 96 -3.49 -5.32 6.13
C ARG A 96 -3.70 -4.05 5.31
N ALA A 97 -4.39 -3.08 5.88
CA ALA A 97 -4.55 -1.75 5.29
C ALA A 97 -4.11 -0.67 6.28
N PHE A 98 -3.47 0.38 5.76
CA PHE A 98 -3.24 1.61 6.51
C PHE A 98 -4.55 2.33 6.79
N VAL A 99 -4.70 2.91 7.98
CA VAL A 99 -5.74 3.88 8.27
C VAL A 99 -5.17 5.28 8.03
N LEU A 100 -5.80 6.02 7.13
CA LEU A 100 -5.30 7.30 6.62
C LEU A 100 -6.23 8.46 6.97
N PRO A 101 -5.74 9.71 6.95
CA PRO A 101 -6.61 10.88 6.88
C PRO A 101 -7.54 10.85 5.65
N ARG A 102 -8.78 11.35 5.80
CA ARG A 102 -9.81 11.28 4.73
C ARG A 102 -9.44 12.02 3.44
N THR A 103 -8.49 12.94 3.49
CA THR A 103 -8.08 13.77 2.35
C THR A 103 -7.09 13.08 1.42
N ILE A 104 -6.55 11.91 1.81
CA ILE A 104 -5.52 11.21 1.04
C ILE A 104 -6.18 10.38 -0.06
N GLN A 105 -5.67 10.53 -1.27
CA GLN A 105 -6.05 9.71 -2.42
C GLN A 105 -5.24 8.42 -2.41
N ALA A 106 -5.91 7.29 -2.56
CA ALA A 106 -5.30 5.97 -2.64
C ALA A 106 -5.37 5.41 -4.06
N ILE A 107 -4.38 4.59 -4.41
CA ILE A 107 -4.37 3.79 -5.65
C ILE A 107 -5.20 2.51 -5.44
N VAL A 108 -5.01 1.86 -4.29
CA VAL A 108 -5.84 0.75 -3.82
C VAL A 108 -6.46 1.15 -2.49
N THR A 109 -7.74 1.49 -2.53
CA THR A 109 -8.56 1.77 -1.36
C THR A 109 -9.07 0.46 -0.79
N GLU A 110 -9.04 0.32 0.53
CA GLU A 110 -9.74 -0.75 1.24
C GLU A 110 -11.01 -0.20 1.87
N MET A 111 -12.15 -0.81 1.57
CA MET A 111 -13.43 -0.39 2.14
C MET A 111 -13.60 -0.96 3.54
N ASP A 112 -13.81 -0.07 4.51
CA ASP A 112 -14.08 -0.48 5.88
C ASP A 112 -15.52 -0.96 6.06
N CYS A 113 -15.78 -1.66 7.15
CA CYS A 113 -17.12 -2.06 7.52
C CYS A 113 -18.03 -0.83 7.77
N TYR A 114 -19.33 -1.03 7.66
CA TYR A 114 -20.32 0.04 7.81
C TYR A 114 -20.32 0.72 9.18
N ALA A 115 -19.79 0.04 10.22
CA ALA A 115 -19.81 0.56 11.59
C ALA A 115 -18.75 1.64 11.85
N TYR A 116 -17.59 1.55 11.19
CA TYR A 116 -16.45 2.45 11.46
C TYR A 116 -16.18 3.43 10.33
N LEU A 117 -16.31 3.00 9.07
CA LEU A 117 -16.09 3.83 7.88
C LEU A 117 -14.75 4.59 7.92
N ARG A 118 -13.69 3.94 8.40
CA ARG A 118 -12.34 4.52 8.41
C ARG A 118 -11.81 4.64 6.99
N PRO A 119 -11.12 5.71 6.64
CA PRO A 119 -10.41 5.77 5.37
C PRO A 119 -9.20 4.83 5.43
N MET A 120 -9.19 3.80 4.56
CA MET A 120 -8.15 2.79 4.54
C MET A 120 -7.58 2.63 3.14
N ALA A 121 -6.29 2.30 3.06
CA ALA A 121 -5.62 2.02 1.80
C ALA A 121 -4.58 0.91 1.95
N GLN A 122 -4.40 0.15 0.87
CA GLN A 122 -3.30 -0.82 0.74
C GLN A 122 -2.16 -0.32 -0.14
N LEU A 123 -2.42 0.70 -0.96
CA LEU A 123 -1.41 1.31 -1.83
C LEU A 123 -1.74 2.78 -2.06
N PHE A 124 -0.79 3.66 -1.80
CA PHE A 124 -0.88 5.08 -2.10
C PHE A 124 0.50 5.69 -2.31
N GLU A 125 0.55 6.87 -2.92
CA GLU A 125 1.79 7.57 -3.20
C GLU A 125 1.68 9.06 -2.89
N ALA A 126 2.82 9.70 -2.69
CA ALA A 126 2.88 11.14 -2.44
C ALA A 126 4.25 11.73 -2.75
N ARG A 127 4.27 13.05 -2.93
CA ARG A 127 5.49 13.84 -2.71
C ARG A 127 5.70 13.94 -1.20
N CYS A 128 6.93 13.79 -0.76
CA CYS A 128 7.27 13.84 0.66
C CYS A 128 8.70 14.35 0.84
N GLY A 129 8.90 15.37 1.65
CA GLY A 129 10.23 15.87 2.05
C GLY A 129 11.15 16.32 0.91
N GLY A 130 10.62 16.56 -0.29
CA GLY A 130 11.37 16.93 -1.49
C GLY A 130 11.52 15.78 -2.50
N GLY A 131 11.26 14.54 -2.13
CA GLY A 131 11.25 13.36 -2.98
C GLY A 131 9.84 12.80 -3.20
N VAL A 132 9.77 11.56 -3.65
CA VAL A 132 8.53 10.83 -3.88
C VAL A 132 8.55 9.48 -3.18
N ILE A 133 7.40 9.09 -2.64
CA ILE A 133 7.24 7.85 -1.88
C ILE A 133 6.00 7.09 -2.34
N LEU A 134 6.16 5.78 -2.51
CA LEU A 134 5.08 4.80 -2.66
C LEU A 134 5.01 3.99 -1.36
N ALA A 135 3.82 3.81 -0.82
CA ALA A 135 3.60 3.01 0.40
C ALA A 135 2.61 1.87 0.13
N SER A 136 2.99 0.66 0.52
CA SER A 136 2.18 -0.55 0.41
C SER A 136 2.09 -1.26 1.75
N SER A 137 0.88 -1.58 2.19
CA SER A 137 0.61 -2.38 3.41
C SER A 137 0.42 -3.87 3.13
N MET A 138 0.59 -4.30 1.88
CA MET A 138 0.30 -5.67 1.43
C MET A 138 1.39 -6.69 1.75
N GLY A 139 2.56 -6.28 2.25
CA GLY A 139 3.66 -7.20 2.56
C GLY A 139 4.14 -8.00 1.35
N LEU A 140 4.18 -7.40 0.17
CA LEU A 140 4.46 -8.08 -1.10
C LEU A 140 5.78 -8.85 -1.13
N GLN A 141 6.79 -8.38 -0.40
CA GLN A 141 8.09 -9.03 -0.30
C GLN A 141 8.01 -10.40 0.40
N ASP A 142 7.01 -10.58 1.27
CA ASP A 142 6.79 -11.82 2.02
C ASP A 142 5.80 -12.77 1.32
N LEU A 143 5.26 -12.36 0.16
CA LEU A 143 4.28 -13.11 -0.64
C LEU A 143 4.86 -13.69 -1.95
N GLN A 144 6.18 -13.82 -2.05
CA GLN A 144 6.85 -14.17 -3.30
C GLN A 144 6.59 -15.61 -3.78
N GLN A 145 5.99 -16.47 -2.96
CA GLN A 145 5.47 -17.77 -3.38
C GLN A 145 4.24 -17.66 -4.30
N TYR A 146 3.53 -16.53 -4.28
CA TYR A 146 2.35 -16.28 -5.12
C TYR A 146 2.72 -15.56 -6.42
N PRO A 147 2.38 -16.12 -7.59
CA PRO A 147 2.67 -15.49 -8.89
C PRO A 147 2.05 -14.09 -9.02
N GLU A 148 0.86 -13.90 -8.48
CA GLU A 148 0.12 -12.64 -8.52
C GLU A 148 0.85 -11.55 -7.73
N ALA A 149 1.36 -11.86 -6.54
CA ALA A 149 2.13 -10.93 -5.73
C ALA A 149 3.46 -10.56 -6.41
N ARG A 150 4.14 -11.53 -7.04
CA ARG A 150 5.34 -11.25 -7.85
C ARG A 150 5.03 -10.34 -9.04
N ALA A 151 3.92 -10.60 -9.73
CA ALA A 151 3.50 -9.80 -10.88
C ALA A 151 3.18 -8.36 -10.47
N LEU A 152 2.45 -8.17 -9.37
CA LEU A 152 2.16 -6.85 -8.84
C LEU A 152 3.46 -6.14 -8.42
N LEU A 153 4.32 -6.78 -7.63
CA LEU A 153 5.58 -6.17 -7.20
C LEU A 153 6.46 -5.77 -8.39
N HIS A 154 6.50 -6.58 -9.43
CA HIS A 154 7.20 -6.24 -10.67
C HIS A 154 6.62 -4.98 -11.33
N SER A 155 5.29 -4.88 -11.40
CA SER A 155 4.60 -3.69 -11.94
C SER A 155 4.90 -2.43 -11.12
N LEU A 156 4.94 -2.54 -9.78
CA LEU A 156 5.32 -1.43 -8.89
C LEU A 156 6.75 -0.97 -9.17
N TYR A 157 7.69 -1.90 -9.30
CA TYR A 157 9.08 -1.56 -9.59
C TYR A 157 9.26 -0.89 -10.95
N GLN A 158 8.59 -1.39 -12.00
CA GLN A 158 8.61 -0.75 -13.32
C GLN A 158 8.06 0.68 -13.28
N TYR A 159 6.95 0.87 -12.58
CA TYR A 159 6.36 2.19 -12.39
C TYR A 159 7.31 3.14 -11.66
N MET A 160 7.88 2.72 -10.53
CA MET A 160 8.78 3.56 -9.75
C MET A 160 10.07 3.91 -10.49
N ASP A 161 10.54 3.05 -11.40
CA ASP A 161 11.73 3.34 -12.23
C ASP A 161 11.43 4.30 -13.38
N SER A 162 10.17 4.50 -13.71
CA SER A 162 9.73 5.35 -14.80
C SER A 162 9.59 6.83 -14.40
N GLU A 163 9.45 7.70 -15.39
CA GLU A 163 9.11 9.12 -15.20
C GLU A 163 7.64 9.33 -14.77
N SER A 164 6.81 8.30 -14.93
CA SER A 164 5.41 8.34 -14.52
C SER A 164 5.22 8.36 -13.01
N PHE A 165 6.26 7.98 -12.24
CA PHE A 165 6.24 8.10 -10.79
C PHE A 165 6.38 9.56 -10.36
N ALA A 166 5.31 10.31 -10.52
CA ALA A 166 5.22 11.74 -10.24
C ALA A 166 3.91 12.08 -9.51
N PRO A 167 3.76 11.65 -8.25
CA PRO A 167 2.54 11.86 -7.47
C PRO A 167 2.21 13.34 -7.31
N GLN A 168 0.92 13.67 -7.31
CA GLN A 168 0.44 15.05 -7.22
C GLN A 168 0.19 15.50 -5.80
N GLN A 169 -0.29 14.61 -4.92
CA GLN A 169 -0.51 14.95 -3.51
C GLN A 169 0.81 15.04 -2.76
N GLU A 170 0.86 15.93 -1.78
CA GLU A 170 2.00 16.12 -0.89
C GLU A 170 1.61 15.75 0.53
N LEU A 171 2.40 14.90 1.18
CA LEU A 171 2.17 14.42 2.53
C LEU A 171 3.41 14.60 3.39
N PRO A 172 3.23 14.92 4.69
CA PRO A 172 4.36 15.15 5.58
C PRO A 172 5.05 13.83 5.97
N PRO A 173 6.38 13.86 6.21
CA PRO A 173 7.13 12.68 6.67
C PRO A 173 6.59 12.03 7.94
N GLU A 174 5.99 12.83 8.84
CA GLU A 174 5.42 12.37 10.10
C GLU A 174 4.27 11.38 9.89
N LEU A 175 3.52 11.50 8.81
CA LEU A 175 2.48 10.53 8.47
C LEU A 175 3.10 9.15 8.25
N PHE A 176 4.12 9.05 7.41
CA PHE A 176 4.77 7.78 7.09
C PHE A 176 5.46 7.17 8.32
N ALA A 177 6.06 8.01 9.17
CA ALA A 177 6.63 7.58 10.44
C ALA A 177 5.58 7.02 11.40
N SER A 178 4.34 7.51 11.35
CA SER A 178 3.23 6.99 12.17
C SER A 178 2.66 5.68 11.62
N LEU A 179 2.72 5.48 10.30
CA LEU A 179 2.18 4.28 9.64
C LEU A 179 3.11 3.08 9.77
N ALA A 180 4.42 3.30 9.67
CA ALA A 180 5.46 2.26 9.70
C ALA A 180 6.72 2.80 10.41
N PRO A 181 6.69 2.88 11.74
CA PRO A 181 7.78 3.42 12.56
C PRO A 181 9.06 2.59 12.50
#